data_fd58b847fbef24f50ace7a16e8e534a4
#
_entry.id   fd58b847fbef24f50ace7a16e8e534a4
#
_cell.length_a   1.000
_cell.length_b   1.000
_cell.length_c   1.000
_cell.angle_alpha   90.00
_cell.angle_beta   90.00
_cell.angle_gamma   90.00
#
_symmetry.space_group_name_H-M   'P 1'
#
loop_
_entity.id
_entity.type
_entity.pdbx_description
1 polymer ?
#
loop_
_entity_poly.entity_id
_entity_poly.type
_entity_poly.pdbx_seq_one_letter_code
_entity_poly.pdbx_strand_id
1 'polypeptide(L)' 'MNILHLKYAVEIAKTGSLNKAAENLYMGQPNLSRAIRE' A
#
# COMPACT_ATOMS: atom_id res chain seq x y z
N MET A 1 -9.35 -8.46 6.47
CA MET A 1 -8.37 -7.36 6.55
C MET A 1 -7.56 -7.50 7.82
N ASN A 2 -6.28 -7.20 7.73
CA ASN A 2 -5.43 -7.29 8.92
C ASN A 2 -4.70 -5.96 9.12
N ILE A 3 -3.90 -5.90 10.18
CA ILE A 3 -3.17 -4.67 10.53
C ILE A 3 -2.25 -4.23 9.40
N LEU A 4 -1.66 -5.17 8.70
CA LEU A 4 -0.76 -4.86 7.60
C LEU A 4 -1.51 -4.18 6.46
N HIS A 5 -2.68 -4.69 6.13
CA HIS A 5 -3.49 -4.10 5.07
C HIS A 5 -3.95 -2.69 5.45
N LEU A 6 -4.27 -2.50 6.72
CA LEU A 6 -4.65 -1.18 7.22
C LEU A 6 -3.50 -0.20 7.05
N LYS A 7 -2.30 -0.64 7.37
CA LYS A 7 -1.10 0.18 7.22
C LYS A 7 -0.90 0.61 5.75
N TYR A 8 -1.09 -0.34 4.83
CA TYR A 8 -0.97 -0.05 3.41
C TYR A 8 -2.00 1.01 2.99
N ALA A 9 -3.24 0.83 3.42
CA ALA A 9 -4.32 1.75 3.06
C ALA A 9 -4.03 3.16 3.57
N VAL A 10 -3.51 3.27 4.79
CA VAL A 10 -3.17 4.56 5.37
C VAL A 10 -2.07 5.23 4.55
N GLU A 11 -1.07 4.46 4.15
CA GLU A 11 0.03 5.01 3.37
C GLU A 11 -0.45 5.53 2.03
N ILE A 12 -1.34 4.78 1.38
CA ILE A 12 -1.90 5.21 0.09
C ILE A 12 -2.69 6.51 0.27
N ALA A 13 -3.47 6.59 1.34
CA ALA A 13 -4.25 7.79 1.61
C ALA A 13 -3.36 9.00 1.87
N LYS A 14 -2.27 8.79 2.58
CA LYS A 14 -1.34 9.87 2.90
C LYS A 14 -0.64 10.41 1.66
N THR A 15 -0.23 9.53 0.77
CA THR A 15 0.54 9.94 -0.41
C THR A 15 -0.36 10.31 -1.58
N GLY A 16 -1.56 9.76 -1.61
CA GLY A 16 -2.47 9.97 -2.73
C GLY A 16 -2.04 9.25 -3.99
N SER A 17 -1.13 8.30 -3.86
CA SER A 17 -0.59 7.60 -5.03
C SER A 17 -0.17 6.19 -4.64
N LEU A 18 -0.60 5.23 -5.43
CA LEU A 18 -0.23 3.84 -5.19
C LEU A 18 1.27 3.63 -5.36
N ASN A 19 1.84 4.23 -6.40
CA ASN A 19 3.28 4.11 -6.65
C ASN A 19 4.10 4.69 -5.51
N LYS A 20 3.70 5.87 -5.05
CA LYS A 20 4.43 6.55 -3.99
C LYS A 20 4.32 5.76 -2.69
N ALA A 21 3.13 5.24 -2.41
CA ALA A 21 2.92 4.45 -1.21
C ALA A 21 3.81 3.21 -1.24
N ALA A 22 3.90 2.55 -2.39
CA ALA A 22 4.74 1.36 -2.52
C ALA A 22 6.20 1.70 -2.27
N GLU A 23 6.66 2.84 -2.78
CA GLU A 23 8.03 3.29 -2.54
C GLU A 23 8.28 3.47 -1.04
N ASN A 24 7.36 4.15 -0.39
CA ASN A 24 7.51 4.42 1.05
C ASN A 24 7.49 3.14 1.87
N LEU A 25 6.80 2.12 1.39
CA LEU A 25 6.69 0.84 2.08
C LEU A 25 7.78 -0.15 1.65
N TYR A 26 8.66 0.28 0.76
CA TYR A 26 9.76 -0.56 0.25
C TYR A 26 9.25 -1.83 -0.40
N MET A 27 8.19 -1.71 -1.18
CA MET A 27 7.65 -2.86 -1.89
C MET A 27 7.27 -2.47 -3.31
N GLY A 28 7.13 -3.47 -4.17
CA GLY A 28 6.75 -3.21 -5.54
C GLY A 28 5.29 -2.83 -5.63
N GLN A 29 4.96 -1.95 -6.58
CA GLN A 29 3.59 -1.52 -6.78
C GLN A 29 2.64 -2.70 -7.05
N PRO A 30 3.02 -3.69 -7.87
CA PRO A 30 2.15 -4.85 -8.06
C PRO A 30 1.89 -5.63 -6.78
N ASN A 31 2.89 -5.70 -5.91
CA ASN A 31 2.73 -6.39 -4.63
C ASN A 31 1.76 -5.65 -3.73
N LEU A 32 1.87 -4.32 -3.69
CA LEU A 32 0.97 -3.51 -2.88
C LEU A 32 -0.46 -3.62 -3.39
N SER A 33 -0.64 -3.55 -4.70
CA SER A 33 -1.96 -3.68 -5.31
C SER A 33 -2.60 -5.01 -4.94
N ARG A 34 -1.80 -6.08 -5.01
CA ARG A 34 -2.31 -7.41 -4.71
C ARG A 34 -2.72 -7.52 -3.25
N ALA A 35 -1.89 -6.99 -2.36
CA ALA A 35 -2.17 -7.04 -0.92
C ALA A 35 -3.47 -6.32 -0.59
N ILE A 36 -3.69 -5.18 -1.21
CA ILE A 36 -4.89 -4.39 -0.97
C ILE A 36 -6.13 -5.08 -1.51
N ARG A 37 -5.97 -5.77 -2.64
CA ARG A 37 -7.10 -6.39 -3.30
C ARG A 37 -7.60 -7.62 -2.57
N GLU A 38 -6.75 -8.27 -1.83
CA GLU A 38 -7.13 -9.44 -1.06
C GLU A 38 -7.66 -9.05 0.29
#